data_0685ff8fa9964993e68d62af682c2755
#
_entry.id   0685ff8fa9964993e68d62af682c2755
#
_cell.length_a   1.000
_cell.length_b   1.000
_cell.length_c   1.000
_cell.angle_alpha   90.00
_cell.angle_beta   90.00
_cell.angle_gamma   90.00
#
_symmetry.space_group_name_H-M   'P 1'
#
loop_
_entity.id
_entity.type
_entity.pdbx_description
1 polymer ?
#
loop_
_entity_poly.entity_id
_entity_poly.type
_entity_poly.pdbx_seq_one_letter_code
_entity_poly.pdbx_strand_id
1 'polypeptide(L)'
;TGYTGDLGYEIWLDAAHALEVWDALVAGGSAYGITPAGMLALDLARLEAGLMLIDVDYVSARKALVDSQKSSPYELGLAWTVDLRKEYFVGRRAHAEEAKRDAQWQFVGLEVDWNSLETLYADVGLAPQLPSAAWRASTPVYSATEQVGYATSGGWSPLLKKYIALAHLQGSSAAVGTQLEIEVTVEHRRKRAAACVVKKPFFDPERKRA
;
A
#
# COMPACT_ATOMS: atom_id res chain seq x y z
N THR A 1 11.03 -14.57 -4.33
CA THR A 1 9.83 -13.85 -3.85
C THR A 1 9.50 -12.71 -4.79
N GLY A 2 8.22 -12.51 -5.09
CA GLY A 2 7.76 -11.39 -5.91
C GLY A 2 7.24 -10.23 -5.08
N TYR A 3 7.06 -9.08 -5.72
CA TYR A 3 6.50 -7.87 -5.10
C TYR A 3 5.18 -7.46 -5.78
N THR A 4 4.44 -8.44 -6.29
CA THR A 4 3.16 -8.24 -6.98
C THR A 4 1.99 -8.94 -6.30
N GLY A 5 2.27 -9.68 -5.21
CA GLY A 5 1.29 -10.53 -4.55
C GLY A 5 0.94 -11.82 -5.32
N ASP A 6 1.55 -12.06 -6.44
CA ASP A 6 1.52 -13.32 -7.19
C ASP A 6 2.85 -14.06 -7.05
N LEU A 7 2.92 -15.32 -7.51
CA LEU A 7 4.17 -16.07 -7.57
C LEU A 7 5.18 -15.32 -8.43
N GLY A 8 6.33 -15.02 -7.87
CA GLY A 8 7.39 -14.28 -8.51
C GLY A 8 8.77 -14.73 -8.07
N TYR A 9 9.77 -14.38 -8.86
CA TYR A 9 11.16 -14.73 -8.62
C TYR A 9 12.05 -13.50 -8.75
N GLU A 10 13.06 -13.42 -7.91
CA GLU A 10 14.19 -12.49 -8.03
C GLU A 10 15.38 -13.30 -8.50
N ILE A 11 16.02 -12.87 -9.59
CA ILE A 11 17.16 -13.58 -10.19
C ILE A 11 18.41 -12.74 -9.93
N TRP A 12 19.33 -13.30 -9.17
CA TRP A 12 20.62 -12.70 -8.83
C TRP A 12 21.72 -13.38 -9.64
N LEU A 13 22.45 -12.59 -10.41
CA LEU A 13 23.49 -13.09 -11.31
C LEU A 13 24.60 -12.06 -11.48
N ASP A 14 25.76 -12.50 -12.03
CA ASP A 14 26.83 -11.59 -12.41
C ASP A 14 26.36 -10.68 -13.57
N ALA A 15 26.72 -9.41 -13.49
CA ALA A 15 26.33 -8.42 -14.50
C ALA A 15 26.79 -8.80 -15.93
N ALA A 16 27.88 -9.53 -16.06
CA ALA A 16 28.39 -10.02 -17.35
C ALA A 16 27.39 -10.95 -18.09
N HIS A 17 26.51 -11.64 -17.35
CA HIS A 17 25.51 -12.57 -17.90
C HIS A 17 24.11 -11.98 -17.99
N ALA A 18 23.91 -10.70 -17.68
CA ALA A 18 22.59 -10.09 -17.56
C ALA A 18 21.80 -10.16 -18.90
N LEU A 19 22.43 -9.86 -20.02
CA LEU A 19 21.79 -9.91 -21.35
C LEU A 19 21.48 -11.35 -21.76
N GLU A 20 22.41 -12.28 -21.58
CA GLU A 20 22.21 -13.68 -21.91
C GLU A 20 21.01 -14.28 -21.17
N VAL A 21 20.91 -14.03 -19.86
CA VAL A 21 19.78 -14.52 -19.04
C VAL A 21 18.48 -13.82 -19.44
N TRP A 22 18.50 -12.52 -19.70
CA TRP A 22 17.33 -11.78 -20.18
C TRP A 22 16.81 -12.36 -21.50
N ASP A 23 17.66 -12.55 -22.48
CA ASP A 23 17.30 -13.08 -23.78
C ASP A 23 16.77 -14.52 -23.69
N ALA A 24 17.38 -15.34 -22.84
CA ALA A 24 16.93 -16.72 -22.59
C ALA A 24 15.54 -16.74 -21.94
N LEU A 25 15.27 -15.85 -20.98
CA LEU A 25 13.96 -15.72 -20.32
C LEU A 25 12.89 -15.27 -21.31
N VAL A 26 13.17 -14.25 -22.13
CA VAL A 26 12.22 -13.75 -23.14
C VAL A 26 11.94 -14.81 -24.18
N ALA A 27 12.98 -15.49 -24.71
CA ALA A 27 12.82 -16.56 -25.68
C ALA A 27 12.02 -17.75 -25.13
N GLY A 28 12.40 -18.25 -23.94
CA GLY A 28 11.72 -19.38 -23.29
C GLY A 28 10.28 -19.05 -22.83
N GLY A 29 10.04 -17.81 -22.44
CA GLY A 29 8.73 -17.35 -21.99
C GLY A 29 7.76 -16.96 -23.10
N SER A 30 8.23 -16.84 -24.36
CA SER A 30 7.40 -16.35 -25.49
C SER A 30 6.14 -17.19 -25.71
N ALA A 31 6.23 -18.52 -25.60
CA ALA A 31 5.09 -19.44 -25.72
C ALA A 31 4.09 -19.31 -24.54
N TYR A 32 4.49 -18.67 -23.45
CA TYR A 32 3.67 -18.45 -22.24
C TYR A 32 3.22 -16.99 -22.11
N GLY A 33 3.47 -16.15 -23.10
CA GLY A 33 3.04 -14.76 -23.11
C GLY A 33 3.85 -13.84 -22.17
N ILE A 34 5.15 -14.15 -21.95
CA ILE A 34 6.02 -13.26 -21.15
C ILE A 34 6.05 -11.87 -21.77
N THR A 35 5.90 -10.85 -20.96
CA THR A 35 5.91 -9.45 -21.40
C THR A 35 6.75 -8.62 -20.44
N PRO A 36 7.74 -7.87 -20.95
CA PRO A 36 8.49 -6.93 -20.11
C PRO A 36 7.56 -5.89 -19.46
N ALA A 37 7.75 -5.64 -18.17
CA ALA A 37 6.98 -4.65 -17.42
C ALA A 37 7.90 -3.64 -16.75
N GLY A 38 7.46 -2.37 -16.72
CA GLY A 38 8.23 -1.30 -16.10
C GLY A 38 7.96 -1.15 -14.59
N MET A 39 8.79 -0.36 -13.92
CA MET A 39 8.71 -0.11 -12.47
C MET A 39 7.38 0.54 -12.05
N LEU A 40 6.74 1.35 -12.91
CA LEU A 40 5.44 1.96 -12.61
C LEU A 40 4.32 0.90 -12.55
N ALA A 41 4.38 -0.11 -13.42
CA ALA A 41 3.46 -1.24 -13.38
C ALA A 41 3.67 -2.09 -12.12
N LEU A 42 4.93 -2.32 -11.72
CA LEU A 42 5.27 -2.99 -10.47
C LEU A 42 4.72 -2.24 -9.25
N ASP A 43 4.82 -0.90 -9.24
CA ASP A 43 4.31 -0.08 -8.14
C ASP A 43 2.78 -0.16 -8.01
N LEU A 44 2.05 -0.20 -9.12
CA LEU A 44 0.61 -0.45 -9.08
C LEU A 44 0.29 -1.87 -8.61
N ALA A 45 1.01 -2.87 -9.10
CA ALA A 45 0.78 -4.27 -8.72
C ALA A 45 1.02 -4.49 -7.21
N ARG A 46 2.09 -3.89 -6.62
CA ARG A 46 2.33 -3.98 -5.17
C ARG A 46 1.23 -3.29 -4.37
N LEU A 47 0.71 -2.15 -4.87
CA LEU A 47 -0.39 -1.43 -4.24
C LEU A 47 -1.65 -2.30 -4.22
N GLU A 48 -2.02 -2.91 -5.35
CA GLU A 48 -3.14 -3.86 -5.46
C GLU A 48 -2.99 -5.06 -4.53
N ALA A 49 -1.76 -5.54 -4.37
CA ALA A 49 -1.42 -6.61 -3.43
C ALA A 49 -1.37 -6.15 -1.95
N GLY A 50 -1.53 -4.86 -1.68
CA GLY A 50 -1.47 -4.30 -0.32
C GLY A 50 -0.08 -4.39 0.32
N LEU A 51 0.98 -4.51 -0.51
CA LEU A 51 2.36 -4.59 -0.05
C LEU A 51 2.94 -3.20 0.18
N MET A 52 3.50 -2.99 1.37
CA MET A 52 4.09 -1.72 1.76
C MET A 52 5.46 -1.50 1.10
N LEU A 53 5.79 -0.26 0.83
CA LEU A 53 7.07 0.18 0.31
C LEU A 53 7.84 0.94 1.39
N ILE A 54 9.06 0.48 1.68
CA ILE A 54 9.95 1.14 2.65
C ILE A 54 10.27 2.58 2.19
N ASP A 55 10.38 3.50 3.13
CA ASP A 55 10.58 4.93 2.93
C ASP A 55 9.42 5.66 2.20
N VAL A 56 8.32 4.96 1.94
CA VAL A 56 7.07 5.52 1.42
C VAL A 56 5.94 5.24 2.41
N ASP A 57 5.61 3.96 2.62
CA ASP A 57 4.51 3.57 3.50
C ASP A 57 4.94 3.46 4.96
N TYR A 58 6.22 3.27 5.23
CA TYR A 58 6.80 3.34 6.58
C TYR A 58 8.28 3.71 6.53
N VAL A 59 8.80 4.26 7.61
CA VAL A 59 10.22 4.61 7.75
C VAL A 59 10.95 3.49 8.47
N SER A 60 12.09 3.06 7.91
CA SER A 60 12.96 2.11 8.61
C SER A 60 13.39 2.67 9.96
N ALA A 61 13.33 1.87 11.03
CA ALA A 61 13.80 2.27 12.35
C ALA A 61 15.27 2.74 12.37
N ARG A 62 16.08 2.31 11.39
CA ARG A 62 17.48 2.79 11.22
C ARG A 62 17.57 4.22 10.66
N LYS A 63 16.55 4.68 9.94
CA LYS A 63 16.48 6.00 9.32
C LYS A 63 15.59 6.97 10.10
N ALA A 64 14.78 6.47 11.04
CA ALA A 64 13.89 7.29 11.84
C ALA A 64 14.69 8.28 12.68
N LEU A 65 14.37 9.56 12.53
CA LEU A 65 15.01 10.66 13.26
C LEU A 65 14.36 10.90 14.62
N VAL A 66 13.08 10.57 14.75
CA VAL A 66 12.28 10.71 15.96
C VAL A 66 11.42 9.45 16.18
N ASP A 67 11.03 9.20 17.42
CA ASP A 67 10.28 7.98 17.76
C ASP A 67 8.92 7.88 17.06
N SER A 68 8.26 9.00 16.79
CA SER A 68 6.98 9.04 16.08
C SER A 68 7.05 8.59 14.61
N GLN A 69 8.25 8.48 14.03
CA GLN A 69 8.45 7.92 12.68
C GLN A 69 8.58 6.40 12.68
N LYS A 70 8.79 5.80 13.86
CA LYS A 70 8.93 4.34 13.96
C LYS A 70 7.55 3.71 13.95
N SER A 71 7.43 2.60 13.24
CA SER A 71 6.24 1.76 13.24
C SER A 71 6.60 0.37 13.77
N SER A 72 5.70 -0.21 14.54
CA SER A 72 5.85 -1.57 15.01
C SER A 72 5.26 -2.58 14.01
N PRO A 73 5.63 -3.86 14.09
CA PRO A 73 4.98 -4.90 13.31
C PRO A 73 3.46 -4.97 13.53
N TYR A 74 2.98 -4.63 14.72
CA TYR A 74 1.55 -4.64 15.03
C TYR A 74 0.80 -3.53 14.29
N GLU A 75 1.37 -2.33 14.26
CA GLU A 75 0.82 -1.18 13.52
C GLU A 75 0.82 -1.40 12.01
N LEU A 76 1.82 -2.11 11.49
CA LEU A 76 1.96 -2.41 10.06
C LEU A 76 1.12 -3.62 9.58
N GLY A 77 0.44 -4.32 10.50
CA GLY A 77 -0.28 -5.55 10.18
C GLY A 77 0.63 -6.75 9.97
N LEU A 78 1.86 -6.70 10.50
CA LEU A 78 2.88 -7.75 10.43
C LEU A 78 3.03 -8.52 11.75
N ALA A 79 2.08 -8.44 12.66
CA ALA A 79 2.10 -9.13 13.96
C ALA A 79 2.37 -10.64 13.82
N TRP A 80 1.92 -11.26 12.73
CA TRP A 80 2.12 -12.67 12.42
C TRP A 80 3.60 -13.05 12.23
N THR A 81 4.50 -12.08 11.99
CA THR A 81 5.95 -12.32 11.88
C THR A 81 6.62 -12.39 13.24
N VAL A 82 5.93 -11.99 14.32
CA VAL A 82 6.47 -11.94 15.69
C VAL A 82 6.09 -13.22 16.44
N ASP A 83 7.04 -14.15 16.60
CA ASP A 83 6.81 -15.36 17.37
C ASP A 83 7.31 -15.21 18.81
N LEU A 84 6.41 -14.85 19.71
CA LEU A 84 6.68 -14.67 21.14
C LEU A 84 6.98 -15.98 21.87
N ARG A 85 6.77 -17.15 21.25
CA ARG A 85 7.13 -18.48 21.82
C ARG A 85 8.63 -18.75 21.78
N LYS A 86 9.36 -18.03 20.90
CA LYS A 86 10.82 -18.10 20.88
C LYS A 86 11.38 -17.66 22.22
N GLU A 87 12.35 -18.41 22.74
CA GLU A 87 12.96 -18.14 24.04
C GLU A 87 13.61 -16.76 24.10
N TYR A 88 14.35 -16.39 23.04
CA TYR A 88 15.04 -15.12 22.97
C TYR A 88 15.10 -14.54 21.55
N PHE A 89 14.88 -13.23 21.43
CA PHE A 89 15.23 -12.38 20.29
C PHE A 89 15.27 -10.92 20.73
N VAL A 90 16.01 -10.08 19.99
CA VAL A 90 16.09 -8.64 20.28
C VAL A 90 14.71 -7.99 20.14
N GLY A 91 14.27 -7.30 21.21
CA GLY A 91 12.95 -6.65 21.24
C GLY A 91 11.81 -7.52 21.78
N ARG A 92 12.03 -8.82 22.14
CA ARG A 92 10.97 -9.71 22.62
C ARG A 92 10.15 -9.12 23.75
N ARG A 93 10.78 -8.47 24.75
CA ARG A 93 10.07 -7.85 25.89
C ARG A 93 9.15 -6.70 25.41
N ALA A 94 9.63 -5.83 24.52
CA ALA A 94 8.83 -4.72 23.98
C ALA A 94 7.63 -5.25 23.19
N HIS A 95 7.83 -6.24 22.32
CA HIS A 95 6.74 -6.87 21.57
C HIS A 95 5.73 -7.59 22.47
N ALA A 96 6.19 -8.24 23.55
CA ALA A 96 5.29 -8.89 24.51
C ALA A 96 4.42 -7.88 25.28
N GLU A 97 4.92 -6.69 25.56
CA GLU A 97 4.14 -5.62 26.18
C GLU A 97 3.19 -4.94 25.19
N GLU A 98 3.63 -4.75 23.95
CA GLU A 98 2.81 -4.15 22.91
C GLU A 98 1.65 -5.06 22.49
N ALA A 99 1.88 -6.37 22.40
CA ALA A 99 0.85 -7.36 22.06
C ALA A 99 -0.33 -7.41 23.04
N LYS A 100 -0.19 -6.82 24.25
CA LYS A 100 -1.26 -6.72 25.26
C LYS A 100 -2.18 -5.51 25.08
N ARG A 101 -1.86 -4.64 24.12
CA ARG A 101 -2.57 -3.37 23.90
C ARG A 101 -3.07 -3.32 22.46
N ASP A 102 -4.14 -2.59 22.22
CA ASP A 102 -4.55 -2.24 20.89
C ASP A 102 -3.50 -1.32 20.24
N ALA A 103 -3.18 -1.57 18.98
CA ALA A 103 -2.25 -0.73 18.26
C ALA A 103 -2.82 0.69 18.10
N GLN A 104 -2.02 1.69 18.44
CA GLN A 104 -2.42 3.10 18.33
C GLN A 104 -2.69 3.47 16.84
N TRP A 105 -1.86 2.96 15.95
CA TRP A 105 -1.97 3.12 14.52
C TRP A 105 -2.19 1.77 13.84
N GLN A 106 -2.90 1.76 12.73
CA GLN A 106 -3.10 0.58 11.92
C GLN A 106 -2.91 0.91 10.44
N PHE A 107 -2.12 0.09 9.77
CA PHE A 107 -1.88 0.18 8.33
C PHE A 107 -2.99 -0.55 7.58
N VAL A 108 -3.83 0.19 6.88
CA VAL A 108 -5.07 -0.27 6.25
C VAL A 108 -5.10 0.00 4.75
N GLY A 109 -6.08 -0.60 4.06
CA GLY A 109 -6.48 -0.23 2.70
C GLY A 109 -7.64 0.75 2.72
N LEU A 110 -7.63 1.70 1.81
CA LEU A 110 -8.73 2.61 1.52
C LEU A 110 -9.20 2.43 0.08
N GLU A 111 -10.51 2.44 -0.13
CA GLU A 111 -11.13 2.60 -1.43
C GLU A 111 -11.77 4.00 -1.46
N VAL A 112 -11.37 4.81 -2.43
CA VAL A 112 -11.91 6.15 -2.64
C VAL A 112 -13.17 6.04 -3.50
N ASP A 113 -14.26 6.65 -3.06
CA ASP A 113 -15.51 6.65 -3.80
C ASP A 113 -15.38 7.44 -5.10
N TRP A 114 -15.62 6.75 -6.22
CA TRP A 114 -15.46 7.34 -7.54
C TRP A 114 -16.45 8.47 -7.78
N ASN A 115 -17.71 8.32 -7.38
CA ASN A 115 -18.72 9.34 -7.61
C ASN A 115 -18.42 10.61 -6.82
N SER A 116 -17.95 10.45 -5.58
CA SER A 116 -17.47 11.57 -4.77
C SER A 116 -16.32 12.30 -5.45
N LEU A 117 -15.32 11.56 -5.95
CA LEU A 117 -14.18 12.14 -6.66
C LEU A 117 -14.60 12.85 -7.94
N GLU A 118 -15.45 12.22 -8.75
CA GLU A 118 -15.96 12.77 -10.01
C GLU A 118 -16.74 14.06 -9.77
N THR A 119 -17.58 14.11 -8.73
CA THR A 119 -18.33 15.32 -8.35
C THR A 119 -17.40 16.49 -8.04
N LEU A 120 -16.29 16.26 -7.33
CA LEU A 120 -15.32 17.31 -7.02
C LEU A 120 -14.68 17.94 -8.26
N TYR A 121 -14.48 17.15 -9.32
CA TYR A 121 -13.98 17.63 -10.61
C TYR A 121 -15.09 18.30 -11.41
N ALA A 122 -16.28 17.73 -11.45
CA ALA A 122 -17.44 18.29 -12.15
C ALA A 122 -17.84 19.68 -11.63
N ASP A 123 -17.72 19.93 -10.32
CA ASP A 123 -17.96 21.23 -9.68
C ASP A 123 -17.12 22.37 -10.28
N VAL A 124 -16.00 22.05 -10.92
CA VAL A 124 -15.11 23.01 -11.59
C VAL A 124 -15.08 22.82 -13.11
N GLY A 125 -16.02 22.04 -13.65
CA GLY A 125 -16.19 21.81 -15.09
C GLY A 125 -15.12 20.89 -15.72
N LEU A 126 -14.48 20.04 -14.93
CA LEU A 126 -13.44 19.12 -15.39
C LEU A 126 -13.88 17.66 -15.27
N ALA A 127 -13.29 16.80 -16.08
CA ALA A 127 -13.28 15.37 -15.86
C ALA A 127 -12.14 14.98 -14.90
N PRO A 128 -12.27 13.90 -14.10
CA PRO A 128 -11.19 13.42 -13.27
C PRO A 128 -9.91 13.16 -14.07
N GLN A 129 -8.80 13.77 -13.64
CA GLN A 129 -7.48 13.56 -14.20
C GLN A 129 -6.63 12.89 -13.15
N LEU A 130 -6.44 11.58 -13.30
CA LEU A 130 -5.67 10.78 -12.38
C LEU A 130 -4.32 10.41 -13.00
N PRO A 131 -3.21 10.45 -12.23
CA PRO A 131 -1.94 9.96 -12.68
C PRO A 131 -2.03 8.48 -13.06
N SER A 132 -1.32 8.07 -14.12
CA SER A 132 -1.17 6.66 -14.48
C SER A 132 -0.23 5.89 -13.55
N ALA A 133 0.60 6.61 -12.78
CA ALA A 133 1.50 6.05 -11.78
C ALA A 133 0.87 6.14 -10.38
N ALA A 134 1.21 5.21 -9.50
CA ALA A 134 0.89 5.34 -8.09
C ALA A 134 1.59 6.58 -7.49
N TRP A 135 0.84 7.38 -6.73
CA TRP A 135 1.42 8.48 -5.97
C TRP A 135 2.00 7.98 -4.65
N ARG A 136 3.01 8.70 -4.13
CA ARG A 136 3.77 8.35 -2.93
C ARG A 136 3.89 9.54 -1.97
N ALA A 137 2.87 10.40 -1.95
CA ALA A 137 2.82 11.58 -1.09
C ALA A 137 1.91 11.33 0.10
N SER A 138 2.33 11.77 1.27
CA SER A 138 1.48 11.70 2.46
C SER A 138 0.24 12.58 2.29
N THR A 139 -0.93 11.98 2.38
CA THR A 139 -2.22 12.61 2.11
C THR A 139 -3.15 12.47 3.32
N PRO A 140 -3.63 13.56 3.94
CA PRO A 140 -4.47 13.51 5.13
C PRO A 140 -5.78 12.73 4.92
N VAL A 141 -6.18 11.97 5.96
CA VAL A 141 -7.45 11.26 6.04
C VAL A 141 -8.24 11.75 7.25
N TYR A 142 -9.52 12.01 7.04
CA TYR A 142 -10.39 12.64 8.02
C TYR A 142 -11.61 11.78 8.36
N SER A 143 -12.05 11.90 9.61
CA SER A 143 -13.39 11.52 10.07
C SER A 143 -14.11 12.82 10.46
N ALA A 144 -15.11 13.21 9.69
CA ALA A 144 -15.74 14.53 9.81
C ALA A 144 -14.69 15.67 9.78
N THR A 145 -14.51 16.39 10.89
CA THR A 145 -13.54 17.51 10.96
C THR A 145 -12.17 17.12 11.48
N GLU A 146 -12.03 15.94 12.06
CA GLU A 146 -10.79 15.47 12.69
C GLU A 146 -9.92 14.69 11.72
N GLN A 147 -8.62 14.99 11.68
CA GLN A 147 -7.66 14.18 10.95
C GLN A 147 -7.36 12.92 11.77
N VAL A 148 -7.76 11.76 11.26
CA VAL A 148 -7.61 10.46 11.91
C VAL A 148 -6.45 9.63 11.36
N GLY A 149 -5.73 10.17 10.37
CA GLY A 149 -4.59 9.49 9.79
C GLY A 149 -4.11 10.14 8.48
N TYR A 150 -3.36 9.36 7.72
CA TYR A 150 -2.83 9.77 6.43
C TYR A 150 -2.61 8.57 5.52
N ALA A 151 -2.91 8.74 4.25
CA ALA A 151 -2.54 7.79 3.20
C ALA A 151 -1.11 8.07 2.74
N THR A 152 -0.37 7.03 2.40
CA THR A 152 1.06 7.08 2.06
C THR A 152 1.34 6.80 0.60
N SER A 153 0.49 5.99 0.00
CA SER A 153 0.54 5.66 -1.43
C SER A 153 -0.85 5.31 -1.94
N GLY A 154 -1.09 5.54 -3.21
CA GLY A 154 -2.37 5.21 -3.82
C GLY A 154 -2.37 5.47 -5.32
N GLY A 155 -3.46 5.10 -5.97
CA GLY A 155 -3.64 5.30 -7.40
C GLY A 155 -4.87 4.59 -7.95
N TRP A 156 -5.11 4.81 -9.23
CA TRP A 156 -6.12 4.07 -9.96
C TRP A 156 -5.65 2.65 -10.29
N SER A 157 -6.37 1.65 -9.80
CA SER A 157 -6.14 0.25 -10.19
C SER A 157 -6.88 -0.07 -11.48
N PRO A 158 -6.19 -0.30 -12.59
CA PRO A 158 -6.82 -0.70 -13.85
C PRO A 158 -7.42 -2.11 -13.77
N LEU A 159 -6.89 -2.95 -12.89
CA LEU A 159 -7.36 -4.31 -12.66
C LEU A 159 -8.67 -4.34 -11.89
N LEU A 160 -8.75 -3.58 -10.80
CA LEU A 160 -9.93 -3.51 -9.93
C LEU A 160 -10.97 -2.50 -10.41
N LYS A 161 -10.62 -1.56 -11.29
CA LYS A 161 -11.43 -0.41 -11.70
C LYS A 161 -11.85 0.45 -10.51
N LYS A 162 -10.89 0.67 -9.58
CA LYS A 162 -11.07 1.39 -8.32
C LYS A 162 -9.90 2.31 -8.05
N TYR A 163 -10.16 3.40 -7.35
CA TYR A 163 -9.12 4.25 -6.80
C TYR A 163 -8.82 3.78 -5.37
N ILE A 164 -7.60 3.29 -5.15
CA ILE A 164 -7.19 2.64 -3.90
C ILE A 164 -6.00 3.36 -3.27
N ALA A 165 -5.88 3.27 -1.96
CA ALA A 165 -4.74 3.81 -1.23
C ALA A 165 -4.37 2.95 -0.02
N LEU A 166 -3.11 3.02 0.39
CA LEU A 166 -2.61 2.49 1.65
C LEU A 166 -2.47 3.63 2.65
N ALA A 167 -2.89 3.42 3.89
CA ALA A 167 -2.96 4.47 4.89
C ALA A 167 -2.61 3.98 6.30
N HIS A 168 -2.07 4.89 7.11
CA HIS A 168 -2.02 4.75 8.56
C HIS A 168 -3.19 5.49 9.18
N LEU A 169 -4.02 4.78 9.93
CA LEU A 169 -5.15 5.35 10.66
C LEU A 169 -5.02 5.09 12.15
N GLN A 170 -5.59 5.98 12.96
CA GLN A 170 -5.82 5.71 14.37
C GLN A 170 -6.67 4.43 14.52
N GLY A 171 -6.35 3.59 15.49
CA GLY A 171 -7.00 2.28 15.68
C GLY A 171 -8.53 2.36 15.77
N SER A 172 -9.07 3.42 16.37
CA SER A 172 -10.52 3.68 16.46
C SER A 172 -11.21 3.89 15.12
N SER A 173 -10.46 4.29 14.07
CA SER A 173 -10.98 4.59 12.73
C SER A 173 -10.58 3.54 11.68
N ALA A 174 -9.87 2.48 12.08
CA ALA A 174 -9.25 1.52 11.17
C ALA A 174 -10.11 0.29 10.83
N ALA A 175 -11.31 0.17 11.42
CA ALA A 175 -12.18 -0.97 11.18
C ALA A 175 -12.67 -1.01 9.71
N VAL A 176 -12.64 -2.19 9.09
CA VAL A 176 -13.17 -2.38 7.73
C VAL A 176 -14.64 -1.94 7.66
N GLY A 177 -14.98 -1.15 6.64
CA GLY A 177 -16.29 -0.54 6.46
C GLY A 177 -16.42 0.88 7.03
N THR A 178 -15.42 1.37 7.79
CA THR A 178 -15.44 2.75 8.31
C THR A 178 -15.43 3.75 7.16
N GLN A 179 -16.40 4.69 7.18
CA GLN A 179 -16.50 5.76 6.22
C GLN A 179 -15.65 6.95 6.66
N LEU A 180 -14.81 7.42 5.77
CA LEU A 180 -13.83 8.48 5.99
C LEU A 180 -13.79 9.41 4.77
N GLU A 181 -12.95 10.41 4.83
CA GLU A 181 -12.65 11.29 3.71
C GLU A 181 -11.14 11.37 3.51
N ILE A 182 -10.69 11.31 2.24
CA ILE A 182 -9.29 11.54 1.87
C ILE A 182 -9.15 12.89 1.19
N GLU A 183 -8.08 13.62 1.51
CA GLU A 183 -7.79 14.89 0.87
C GLU A 183 -7.41 14.68 -0.61
N VAL A 184 -7.96 15.49 -1.49
CA VAL A 184 -7.63 15.54 -2.91
C VAL A 184 -7.44 16.99 -3.34
N THR A 185 -6.51 17.24 -4.27
CA THR A 185 -6.30 18.58 -4.82
C THR A 185 -6.92 18.67 -6.21
N VAL A 186 -7.93 19.53 -6.35
CA VAL A 186 -8.59 19.82 -7.61
C VAL A 186 -8.46 21.33 -7.87
N GLU A 187 -7.91 21.73 -9.03
CA GLU A 187 -7.69 23.14 -9.39
C GLU A 187 -6.99 23.93 -8.28
N HIS A 188 -5.86 23.37 -7.77
CA HIS A 188 -5.04 23.95 -6.70
C HIS A 188 -5.79 24.16 -5.36
N ARG A 189 -6.99 23.59 -5.21
CA ARG A 189 -7.77 23.65 -3.98
C ARG A 189 -7.84 22.29 -3.32
N ARG A 190 -7.57 22.25 -2.02
CA ARG A 190 -7.75 21.05 -1.22
C ARG A 190 -9.24 20.81 -0.99
N LYS A 191 -9.69 19.63 -1.37
CA LYS A 191 -11.06 19.14 -1.19
C LYS A 191 -11.00 17.77 -0.52
N ARG A 192 -12.13 17.15 -0.22
CA ARG A 192 -12.19 15.83 0.39
C ARG A 192 -13.11 14.94 -0.42
N ALA A 193 -12.60 13.77 -0.81
CA ALA A 193 -13.38 12.72 -1.44
C ALA A 193 -13.76 11.68 -0.39
N ALA A 194 -14.96 11.13 -0.46
CA ALA A 194 -15.37 10.02 0.40
C ALA A 194 -14.48 8.80 0.16
N ALA A 195 -14.17 8.09 1.24
CA ALA A 195 -13.37 6.87 1.21
C ALA A 195 -13.87 5.87 2.25
N CYS A 196 -13.63 4.60 2.02
CA CYS A 196 -13.99 3.53 2.94
C CYS A 196 -12.77 2.68 3.27
N VAL A 197 -12.63 2.28 4.54
CA VAL A 197 -11.62 1.30 4.95
C VAL A 197 -11.99 -0.06 4.40
N VAL A 198 -11.08 -0.69 3.66
CA VAL A 198 -11.28 -1.99 3.04
C VAL A 198 -10.22 -3.00 3.44
N LYS A 199 -10.52 -4.28 3.25
CA LYS A 199 -9.59 -5.37 3.52
C LYS A 199 -8.41 -5.31 2.55
N LYS A 200 -7.21 -5.60 3.06
CA LYS A 200 -6.01 -5.90 2.26
C LYS A 200 -5.77 -7.42 2.20
N PRO A 201 -5.16 -7.93 1.12
CA PRO A 201 -4.89 -7.27 -0.15
C PRO A 201 -6.15 -6.83 -0.89
N PHE A 202 -6.06 -5.79 -1.73
CA PHE A 202 -7.20 -5.34 -2.56
C PHE A 202 -7.50 -6.35 -3.67
N PHE A 203 -6.44 -6.95 -4.24
CA PHE A 203 -6.53 -8.02 -5.23
C PHE A 203 -6.05 -9.33 -4.62
N ASP A 204 -6.99 -10.24 -4.34
CA ASP A 204 -6.74 -11.51 -3.68
C ASP A 204 -7.52 -12.65 -4.35
N PRO A 205 -7.18 -13.00 -5.62
CA PRO A 205 -7.87 -14.06 -6.34
C PRO A 205 -7.55 -15.43 -5.74
N GLU A 206 -8.50 -16.39 -5.91
CA GLU A 206 -8.40 -17.74 -5.34
C GLU A 206 -7.10 -18.47 -5.72
N ARG A 207 -6.57 -18.26 -6.94
CA ARG A 207 -5.33 -18.88 -7.39
C ARG A 207 -4.10 -18.57 -6.50
N LYS A 208 -4.15 -17.50 -5.70
CA LYS A 208 -3.08 -17.16 -4.75
C LYS A 208 -3.08 -18.01 -3.49
N ARG A 209 -4.14 -18.79 -3.27
CA ARG A 209 -4.35 -19.63 -2.09
C ARG A 209 -4.27 -21.12 -2.41
N ALA A 210 -4.06 -21.46 -3.68
CA ALA A 210 -3.95 -22.83 -4.18
C ALA A 210 -2.55 -23.42 -3.97
#